data_318fc036bcea4849ab854e1aef870348
#
_entry.id   318fc036bcea4849ab854e1aef870348
#
_cell.length_a   1.000
_cell.length_b   1.000
_cell.length_c   1.000
_cell.angle_alpha   90.00
_cell.angle_beta   90.00
_cell.angle_gamma   90.00
#
_symmetry.space_group_name_H-M   'P 1'
#
loop_
_entity.id
_entity.type
_entity.pdbx_description
1 polymer ?
#
loop_
_entity_poly.entity_id
_entity_poly.type
_entity_poly.pdbx_seq_one_letter_code
_entity_poly.pdbx_strand_id
1 'polypeptide(L)'
;PIVLRSISKHEGYVSDQASSGVLSYKDVTPIAGIIGDFGAIAVAADSPYQSFQDVVDAYNADPKSVKMAGGSTRGSMDHLIGALAFQSAGADPNAVVYIPYDAGGEALAGLLSGEAQILSTGFSEALAAGDQVRILGVTANDRSADAPSVPTLKEQGFDAYFVNWRGFFGPPNMDPAKRNAIAKMLGDMQETPEWEVVRKRNAYVNIYNPGDDFVSFLE
;
A
#
# COMPACT_ATOMS: atom_id res chain seq x y z
N PRO A 1 6.51 16.25 -20.49
CA PRO A 1 6.63 16.02 -19.04
C PRO A 1 6.17 14.61 -18.72
N ILE A 2 6.98 13.88 -17.94
CA ILE A 2 6.62 12.57 -17.41
C ILE A 2 5.87 12.84 -16.11
N VAL A 3 4.62 12.35 -16.00
CA VAL A 3 3.82 12.52 -14.78
C VAL A 3 3.90 11.23 -13.98
N LEU A 4 4.38 11.34 -12.75
CA LEU A 4 4.35 10.25 -11.78
C LEU A 4 2.99 10.29 -11.09
N ARG A 5 2.22 9.23 -11.15
CA ARG A 5 0.94 9.13 -10.44
C ARG A 5 0.83 7.78 -9.74
N SER A 6 0.50 7.82 -8.46
CA SER A 6 0.07 6.65 -7.71
C SER A 6 -1.45 6.54 -7.86
N ILE A 7 -1.93 5.40 -8.33
CA ILE A 7 -3.36 5.08 -8.40
C ILE A 7 -3.51 3.71 -7.74
N SER A 8 -4.40 3.59 -6.76
CA SER A 8 -4.72 2.30 -6.17
C SER A 8 -5.69 1.55 -7.09
N LYS A 9 -5.41 0.26 -7.33
CA LYS A 9 -6.31 -0.62 -8.08
C LYS A 9 -7.46 -1.09 -7.16
N HIS A 10 -8.42 -0.21 -6.89
CA HIS A 10 -9.73 -0.60 -6.38
C HIS A 10 -10.78 -0.09 -7.35
N GLU A 11 -11.56 -1.00 -7.92
CA GLU A 11 -12.53 -0.73 -8.98
C GLU A 11 -13.53 0.39 -8.67
N GLY A 12 -13.85 0.63 -7.40
CA GLY A 12 -14.75 1.71 -6.99
C GLY A 12 -14.14 3.11 -7.02
N TYR A 13 -12.82 3.26 -6.89
CA TYR A 13 -12.18 4.57 -6.79
C TYR A 13 -11.85 5.18 -8.16
N VAL A 14 -11.64 4.33 -9.17
CA VAL A 14 -11.37 4.77 -10.55
C VAL A 14 -12.67 5.19 -11.25
N SER A 15 -13.80 4.56 -10.92
CA SER A 15 -15.10 4.86 -11.56
C SER A 15 -15.69 6.20 -11.15
N ASP A 16 -15.57 6.60 -9.88
CA ASP A 16 -16.10 7.88 -9.39
C ASP A 16 -15.33 9.10 -9.91
N GLN A 17 -14.02 8.95 -10.13
CA GLN A 17 -13.20 10.02 -10.71
C GLN A 17 -13.47 10.18 -12.22
N ALA A 18 -13.77 9.10 -12.93
CA ALA A 18 -14.16 9.16 -14.33
C ALA A 18 -15.52 9.83 -14.55
N SER A 19 -16.45 9.69 -13.61
CA SER A 19 -17.77 10.33 -13.66
C SER A 19 -17.74 11.83 -13.37
N SER A 20 -16.67 12.34 -12.75
CA SER A 20 -16.50 13.76 -12.39
C SER A 20 -15.78 14.59 -13.47
N GLY A 21 -15.48 14.03 -14.66
CA GLY A 21 -14.71 14.72 -15.71
C GLY A 21 -13.23 14.88 -15.39
N VAL A 22 -12.71 14.17 -14.39
CA VAL A 22 -11.28 14.13 -14.06
C VAL A 22 -10.57 13.18 -15.02
N LEU A 23 -9.37 13.56 -15.50
CA LEU A 23 -8.52 12.75 -16.37
C LEU A 23 -8.23 11.38 -15.74
N SER A 24 -8.45 10.32 -16.52
CA SER A 24 -8.14 8.94 -16.16
C SER A 24 -6.83 8.47 -16.78
N TYR A 25 -6.40 7.23 -16.47
CA TYR A 25 -5.25 6.63 -17.17
C TYR A 25 -5.48 6.45 -18.68
N LYS A 26 -6.74 6.46 -19.14
CA LYS A 26 -7.12 6.37 -20.57
C LYS A 26 -6.85 7.66 -21.34
N ASP A 27 -6.69 8.78 -20.62
CA ASP A 27 -6.41 10.09 -21.22
C ASP A 27 -4.90 10.38 -21.35
N VAL A 28 -4.06 9.44 -20.95
CA VAL A 28 -2.60 9.50 -20.99
C VAL A 28 -2.04 8.21 -21.60
N THR A 29 -0.75 8.18 -21.89
CA THR A 29 -0.10 6.97 -22.42
C THR A 29 0.61 6.22 -21.29
N PRO A 30 0.12 5.05 -20.83
CA PRO A 30 0.82 4.22 -19.87
C PRO A 30 2.17 3.75 -20.44
N ILE A 31 3.27 3.94 -19.68
CA ILE A 31 4.63 3.58 -20.11
C ILE A 31 5.05 2.28 -19.41
N ALA A 32 5.15 2.31 -18.09
CA ALA A 32 5.47 1.12 -17.28
C ALA A 32 5.06 1.32 -15.82
N GLY A 33 4.52 0.28 -15.18
CA GLY A 33 4.56 0.11 -13.75
C GLY A 33 5.94 -0.32 -13.32
N ILE A 34 6.47 0.19 -12.21
CA ILE A 34 7.86 -0.06 -11.81
C ILE A 34 8.04 -0.57 -10.39
N ILE A 35 7.26 -0.10 -9.43
CA ILE A 35 7.37 -0.50 -8.02
C ILE A 35 6.02 -0.71 -7.39
N GLY A 36 6.00 -1.52 -6.33
CA GLY A 36 4.91 -1.62 -5.37
C GLY A 36 5.41 -1.48 -3.94
N ASP A 37 4.54 -0.99 -3.07
CA ASP A 37 4.69 -1.01 -1.63
C ASP A 37 3.44 -1.67 -1.03
N PHE A 38 3.60 -2.77 -0.33
CA PHE A 38 2.48 -3.46 0.30
C PHE A 38 1.96 -2.67 1.49
N GLY A 39 0.73 -2.94 1.91
CA GLY A 39 0.19 -2.43 3.15
C GLY A 39 0.69 -3.23 4.35
N ALA A 40 0.71 -2.59 5.51
CA ALA A 40 1.04 -3.21 6.79
C ALA A 40 0.07 -2.78 7.88
N ILE A 41 -0.22 -3.71 8.78
CA ILE A 41 -0.88 -3.45 10.05
C ILE A 41 0.16 -3.62 11.15
N ALA A 42 0.36 -2.59 11.95
CA ALA A 42 1.31 -2.58 13.04
C ALA A 42 0.69 -2.10 14.34
N VAL A 43 1.34 -2.40 15.45
CA VAL A 43 1.01 -1.94 16.80
C VAL A 43 2.25 -1.37 17.47
N ALA A 44 2.10 -0.62 18.55
CA ALA A 44 3.24 -0.22 19.38
C ALA A 44 3.97 -1.48 19.90
N ALA A 45 5.30 -1.38 20.06
CA ALA A 45 6.13 -2.54 20.44
C ALA A 45 5.71 -3.18 21.78
N ASP A 46 5.20 -2.38 22.70
CA ASP A 46 4.71 -2.80 24.02
C ASP A 46 3.21 -3.17 24.05
N SER A 47 2.54 -3.14 22.89
CA SER A 47 1.13 -3.51 22.74
C SER A 47 0.89 -4.95 23.21
N PRO A 48 -0.26 -5.24 23.85
CA PRO A 48 -0.67 -6.60 24.16
C PRO A 48 -0.93 -7.48 22.94
N TYR A 49 -1.24 -6.87 21.79
CA TYR A 49 -1.55 -7.61 20.56
C TYR A 49 -0.27 -8.19 19.95
N GLN A 50 -0.24 -9.51 19.76
CA GLN A 50 0.89 -10.26 19.20
C GLN A 50 0.65 -10.70 17.74
N SER A 51 -0.63 -10.75 17.32
CA SER A 51 -1.09 -11.16 16.00
C SER A 51 -2.23 -10.26 15.52
N PHE A 52 -2.56 -10.31 14.23
CA PHE A 52 -3.74 -9.62 13.74
C PHE A 52 -5.03 -10.24 14.28
N GLN A 53 -5.02 -11.54 14.61
CA GLN A 53 -6.17 -12.21 15.25
C GLN A 53 -6.51 -11.57 16.61
N ASP A 54 -5.49 -11.21 17.43
CA ASP A 54 -5.75 -10.56 18.72
C ASP A 54 -6.48 -9.21 18.54
N VAL A 55 -6.13 -8.47 17.49
CA VAL A 55 -6.81 -7.22 17.13
C VAL A 55 -8.25 -7.49 16.71
N VAL A 56 -8.48 -8.51 15.89
CA VAL A 56 -9.81 -8.92 15.42
C VAL A 56 -10.70 -9.35 16.61
N ASP A 57 -10.14 -10.11 17.55
CA ASP A 57 -10.86 -10.56 18.74
C ASP A 57 -11.24 -9.39 19.63
N ALA A 58 -10.33 -8.44 19.86
CA ALA A 58 -10.63 -7.21 20.59
C ALA A 58 -11.71 -6.36 19.90
N TYR A 59 -11.59 -6.22 18.58
CA TYR A 59 -12.59 -5.51 17.76
C TYR A 59 -13.97 -6.17 17.85
N ASN A 60 -14.07 -7.48 17.78
CA ASN A 60 -15.33 -8.22 17.87
C ASN A 60 -15.96 -8.10 19.26
N ALA A 61 -15.13 -8.00 20.31
CA ALA A 61 -15.61 -7.77 21.67
C ALA A 61 -16.16 -6.36 21.88
N ASP A 62 -15.45 -5.34 21.37
CA ASP A 62 -15.86 -3.94 21.36
C ASP A 62 -15.21 -3.21 20.17
N PRO A 63 -15.95 -2.94 19.10
CA PRO A 63 -15.42 -2.24 17.91
C PRO A 63 -14.84 -0.85 18.19
N LYS A 64 -15.27 -0.20 19.30
CA LYS A 64 -14.75 1.12 19.68
C LYS A 64 -13.43 1.06 20.43
N SER A 65 -13.04 -0.11 20.93
CA SER A 65 -11.76 -0.30 21.63
C SER A 65 -10.57 -0.33 20.68
N VAL A 66 -10.79 -0.57 19.39
CA VAL A 66 -9.73 -0.63 18.37
C VAL A 66 -9.87 0.56 17.43
N LYS A 67 -9.00 1.56 17.63
CA LYS A 67 -8.88 2.71 16.73
C LYS A 67 -7.65 2.55 15.86
N MET A 68 -7.78 2.89 14.61
CA MET A 68 -6.75 2.75 13.59
C MET A 68 -6.23 4.11 13.15
N ALA A 69 -4.93 4.35 13.33
CA ALA A 69 -4.23 5.52 12.78
C ALA A 69 -3.75 5.26 11.36
N GLY A 70 -3.74 6.29 10.53
CA GLY A 70 -3.07 6.29 9.23
C GLY A 70 -2.72 7.70 8.78
N GLY A 71 -1.62 7.85 8.05
CA GLY A 71 -1.07 9.12 7.57
C GLY A 71 -1.70 9.64 6.28
N SER A 72 -2.95 9.26 6.00
CA SER A 72 -3.67 9.69 4.80
C SER A 72 -5.15 9.90 5.09
N THR A 73 -5.84 10.62 4.20
CA THR A 73 -7.26 10.92 4.36
C THR A 73 -8.12 9.66 4.32
N ARG A 74 -9.32 9.75 4.91
CA ARG A 74 -10.32 8.67 4.87
C ARG A 74 -10.67 8.30 3.42
N GLY A 75 -10.66 7.00 3.10
CA GLY A 75 -10.84 6.49 1.72
C GLY A 75 -9.55 6.45 0.89
N SER A 76 -8.42 6.88 1.44
CA SER A 76 -7.09 6.79 0.82
C SER A 76 -6.34 5.52 1.27
N MET A 77 -5.07 5.39 0.89
CA MET A 77 -4.25 4.18 1.00
C MET A 77 -4.34 3.51 2.38
N ASP A 78 -4.00 4.24 3.45
CA ASP A 78 -3.91 3.64 4.79
C ASP A 78 -5.27 3.19 5.31
N HIS A 79 -6.32 3.98 5.02
CA HIS A 79 -7.69 3.57 5.35
C HIS A 79 -8.11 2.30 4.61
N LEU A 80 -7.77 2.19 3.30
CA LEU A 80 -8.12 1.02 2.49
C LEU A 80 -7.36 -0.24 2.93
N ILE A 81 -6.08 -0.13 3.29
CA ILE A 81 -5.28 -1.24 3.83
C ILE A 81 -5.97 -1.83 5.06
N GLY A 82 -6.29 -0.98 6.03
CA GLY A 82 -6.97 -1.42 7.24
C GLY A 82 -8.38 -1.97 6.98
N ALA A 83 -9.16 -1.28 6.15
CA ALA A 83 -10.50 -1.73 5.79
C ALA A 83 -10.49 -3.13 5.15
N LEU A 84 -9.54 -3.40 4.22
CA LEU A 84 -9.36 -4.72 3.62
C LEU A 84 -8.95 -5.78 4.64
N ALA A 85 -8.04 -5.45 5.56
CA ALA A 85 -7.62 -6.37 6.60
C ALA A 85 -8.82 -6.77 7.49
N PHE A 86 -9.62 -5.82 7.96
CA PHE A 86 -10.82 -6.12 8.76
C PHE A 86 -11.90 -6.83 7.94
N GLN A 87 -12.10 -6.46 6.68
CA GLN A 87 -13.05 -7.15 5.79
C GLN A 87 -12.66 -8.62 5.60
N SER A 88 -11.37 -8.93 5.43
CA SER A 88 -10.89 -10.30 5.30
C SER A 88 -11.07 -11.13 6.57
N ALA A 89 -11.21 -10.48 7.72
CA ALA A 89 -11.57 -11.09 9.00
C ALA A 89 -13.10 -11.21 9.22
N GLY A 90 -13.92 -10.84 8.23
CA GLY A 90 -15.38 -10.88 8.32
C GLY A 90 -16.00 -9.72 9.13
N ALA A 91 -15.21 -8.71 9.48
CA ALA A 91 -15.70 -7.51 10.16
C ALA A 91 -16.27 -6.49 9.17
N ASP A 92 -17.17 -5.61 9.64
CA ASP A 92 -17.65 -4.48 8.83
C ASP A 92 -16.55 -3.41 8.73
N PRO A 93 -15.94 -3.21 7.54
CA PRO A 93 -14.86 -2.24 7.38
C PRO A 93 -15.31 -0.79 7.62
N ASN A 94 -16.61 -0.49 7.49
CA ASN A 94 -17.15 0.85 7.73
C ASN A 94 -17.28 1.18 9.22
N ALA A 95 -17.32 0.17 10.08
CA ALA A 95 -17.43 0.34 11.52
C ALA A 95 -16.07 0.58 12.21
N VAL A 96 -14.97 0.35 11.50
CA VAL A 96 -13.61 0.59 12.03
C VAL A 96 -13.38 2.09 12.25
N VAL A 97 -12.98 2.45 13.47
CA VAL A 97 -12.69 3.85 13.81
C VAL A 97 -11.31 4.22 13.22
N TYR A 98 -11.32 4.96 12.13
CA TYR A 98 -10.10 5.45 11.49
C TYR A 98 -9.82 6.89 11.89
N ILE A 99 -8.61 7.16 12.36
CA ILE A 99 -8.09 8.48 12.71
C ILE A 99 -7.09 8.90 11.63
N PRO A 100 -7.47 9.84 10.74
CA PRO A 100 -6.56 10.34 9.72
C PRO A 100 -5.59 11.36 10.31
N TYR A 101 -4.31 11.24 9.95
CA TYR A 101 -3.26 12.23 10.19
C TYR A 101 -2.74 12.75 8.85
N ASP A 102 -2.06 13.89 8.85
CA ASP A 102 -1.55 14.53 7.62
C ASP A 102 -0.32 13.82 7.03
N ALA A 103 0.38 13.02 7.85
CA ALA A 103 1.54 12.25 7.43
C ALA A 103 1.75 10.98 8.28
N GLY A 104 2.52 10.01 7.75
CA GLY A 104 2.81 8.75 8.43
C GLY A 104 3.53 8.93 9.78
N GLY A 105 4.43 9.92 9.88
CA GLY A 105 5.10 10.23 11.15
C GLY A 105 4.16 10.70 12.26
N GLU A 106 3.11 11.45 11.91
CA GLU A 106 2.08 11.89 12.87
C GLU A 106 1.17 10.72 13.26
N ALA A 107 0.82 9.85 12.30
CA ALA A 107 0.07 8.62 12.58
C ALA A 107 0.84 7.67 13.51
N LEU A 108 2.15 7.54 13.31
CA LEU A 108 3.03 6.81 14.22
C LEU A 108 3.03 7.42 15.64
N ALA A 109 3.11 8.75 15.74
CA ALA A 109 3.03 9.43 17.05
C ALA A 109 1.66 9.19 17.73
N GLY A 110 0.56 9.18 16.97
CA GLY A 110 -0.78 8.83 17.46
C GLY A 110 -0.87 7.39 17.98
N LEU A 111 -0.20 6.44 17.33
CA LEU A 111 -0.06 5.07 17.82
C LEU A 111 0.73 5.03 19.12
N LEU A 112 1.93 5.63 19.15
CA LEU A 112 2.85 5.57 20.30
C LEU A 112 2.32 6.31 21.53
N SER A 113 1.45 7.31 21.35
CA SER A 113 0.75 8.00 22.45
C SER A 113 -0.45 7.21 23.02
N GLY A 114 -0.86 6.12 22.34
CA GLY A 114 -2.02 5.32 22.72
C GLY A 114 -3.38 5.91 22.26
N GLU A 115 -3.37 6.99 21.47
CA GLU A 115 -4.59 7.53 20.85
C GLU A 115 -5.23 6.53 19.90
N ALA A 116 -4.41 5.77 19.15
CA ALA A 116 -4.80 4.64 18.35
C ALA A 116 -4.14 3.35 18.85
N GLN A 117 -4.80 2.22 18.65
CA GLN A 117 -4.31 0.90 19.04
C GLN A 117 -3.55 0.20 17.93
N ILE A 118 -3.86 0.54 16.68
CA ILE A 118 -3.19 -0.01 15.49
C ILE A 118 -2.80 1.12 14.53
N LEU A 119 -1.76 0.86 13.76
CA LEU A 119 -1.30 1.70 12.65
C LEU A 119 -1.52 0.92 11.34
N SER A 120 -2.21 1.55 10.40
CA SER A 120 -2.33 1.08 9.02
C SER A 120 -1.50 2.00 8.14
N THR A 121 -0.51 1.45 7.45
CA THR A 121 0.47 2.23 6.68
C THR A 121 1.11 1.41 5.57
N GLY A 122 2.02 2.00 4.78
CA GLY A 122 2.88 1.26 3.86
C GLY A 122 3.88 0.37 4.62
N PHE A 123 4.21 -0.78 4.05
CA PHE A 123 5.18 -1.70 4.66
C PHE A 123 6.56 -1.06 4.81
N SER A 124 6.97 -0.25 3.84
CA SER A 124 8.20 0.53 3.88
C SER A 124 8.27 1.47 5.11
N GLU A 125 7.17 2.15 5.43
CA GLU A 125 7.07 3.04 6.57
C GLU A 125 7.05 2.27 7.90
N ALA A 126 6.33 1.14 7.94
CA ALA A 126 6.31 0.28 9.12
C ALA A 126 7.70 -0.27 9.44
N LEU A 127 8.49 -0.68 8.44
CA LEU A 127 9.88 -1.10 8.62
C LEU A 127 10.78 0.05 9.08
N ALA A 128 10.57 1.25 8.54
CA ALA A 128 11.35 2.43 8.93
C ALA A 128 11.09 2.87 10.39
N ALA A 129 9.93 2.53 10.96
CA ALA A 129 9.65 2.76 12.39
C ALA A 129 10.47 1.86 13.33
N GLY A 130 11.07 0.78 12.80
CA GLY A 130 12.00 -0.10 13.55
C GLY A 130 11.39 -0.68 14.81
N ASP A 131 12.17 -0.64 15.91
CA ASP A 131 11.80 -1.24 17.18
C ASP A 131 10.65 -0.53 17.93
N GLN A 132 10.13 0.57 17.40
CA GLN A 132 9.00 1.28 18.00
C GLN A 132 7.67 0.55 17.78
N VAL A 133 7.62 -0.29 16.75
CA VAL A 133 6.40 -1.00 16.35
C VAL A 133 6.65 -2.50 16.19
N ARG A 134 5.57 -3.26 16.34
CA ARG A 134 5.48 -4.65 15.91
C ARG A 134 4.55 -4.73 14.70
N ILE A 135 5.06 -5.21 13.56
CA ILE A 135 4.25 -5.44 12.37
C ILE A 135 3.51 -6.76 12.55
N LEU A 136 2.19 -6.71 12.63
CA LEU A 136 1.34 -7.88 12.82
C LEU A 136 1.11 -8.65 11.51
N GLY A 137 1.14 -7.97 10.38
CA GLY A 137 1.03 -8.59 9.07
C GLY A 137 1.06 -7.61 7.92
N VAL A 138 1.48 -8.11 6.77
CA VAL A 138 1.52 -7.35 5.50
C VAL A 138 0.50 -7.89 4.51
N THR A 139 0.01 -7.03 3.62
CA THR A 139 -1.00 -7.35 2.61
C THR A 139 -0.39 -7.97 1.34
N ALA A 140 0.69 -8.71 1.50
CA ALA A 140 1.36 -9.44 0.42
C ALA A 140 0.91 -10.91 0.39
N ASN A 141 1.05 -11.57 -0.76
CA ASN A 141 0.81 -13.01 -0.87
C ASN A 141 1.90 -13.84 -0.17
N ASP A 142 3.14 -13.37 -0.24
CA ASP A 142 4.33 -14.05 0.28
C ASP A 142 5.14 -13.06 1.14
N ARG A 143 5.95 -13.60 2.06
CA ARG A 143 6.86 -12.77 2.87
C ARG A 143 7.89 -12.08 2.00
N SER A 144 8.24 -10.85 2.39
CA SER A 144 9.36 -10.16 1.77
C SER A 144 10.68 -10.88 2.06
N ALA A 145 11.49 -11.08 1.02
CA ALA A 145 12.84 -11.61 1.19
C ALA A 145 13.76 -10.67 2.01
N ASP A 146 13.46 -9.38 2.01
CA ASP A 146 14.22 -8.37 2.77
C ASP A 146 13.78 -8.28 4.24
N ALA A 147 12.62 -8.88 4.60
CA ALA A 147 12.10 -8.93 5.96
C ALA A 147 11.36 -10.27 6.23
N PRO A 148 12.06 -11.41 6.19
CA PRO A 148 11.45 -12.73 6.23
C PRO A 148 10.80 -13.09 7.57
N SER A 149 11.10 -12.33 8.63
CA SER A 149 10.49 -12.49 9.95
C SER A 149 9.08 -11.90 10.03
N VAL A 150 8.71 -10.97 9.12
CA VAL A 150 7.40 -10.33 9.12
C VAL A 150 6.39 -11.24 8.41
N PRO A 151 5.30 -11.64 9.09
CA PRO A 151 4.29 -12.50 8.50
C PRO A 151 3.40 -11.74 7.50
N THR A 152 2.77 -12.47 6.59
CA THR A 152 1.66 -11.92 5.81
C THR A 152 0.33 -12.08 6.56
N LEU A 153 -0.67 -11.28 6.22
CA LEU A 153 -2.04 -11.48 6.70
C LEU A 153 -2.59 -12.81 6.15
N LYS A 154 -2.23 -13.15 4.91
CA LYS A 154 -2.65 -14.39 4.26
C LYS A 154 -2.17 -15.66 4.99
N GLU A 155 -0.94 -15.67 5.49
CA GLU A 155 -0.42 -16.80 6.31
C GLU A 155 -1.20 -17.00 7.61
N GLN A 156 -1.83 -15.93 8.11
CA GLN A 156 -2.67 -15.94 9.30
C GLN A 156 -4.14 -16.26 8.99
N GLY A 157 -4.48 -16.54 7.72
CA GLY A 157 -5.84 -16.89 7.28
C GLY A 157 -6.68 -15.68 6.82
N PHE A 158 -6.09 -14.49 6.72
CA PHE A 158 -6.76 -13.28 6.27
C PHE A 158 -6.37 -12.96 4.82
N ASP A 159 -7.31 -13.14 3.89
CA ASP A 159 -7.08 -12.90 2.46
C ASP A 159 -7.22 -11.40 2.14
N ALA A 160 -6.24 -10.62 2.59
CA ALA A 160 -6.13 -9.21 2.34
C ALA A 160 -4.91 -8.92 1.44
N TYR A 161 -5.17 -8.57 0.18
CA TYR A 161 -4.13 -8.18 -0.76
C TYR A 161 -4.27 -6.71 -1.13
N PHE A 162 -3.21 -5.95 -0.94
CA PHE A 162 -3.13 -4.55 -1.35
C PHE A 162 -1.69 -4.20 -1.71
N VAL A 163 -1.50 -3.54 -2.84
CA VAL A 163 -0.22 -2.99 -3.26
C VAL A 163 -0.39 -1.56 -3.75
N ASN A 164 0.35 -0.64 -3.15
CA ASN A 164 0.47 0.72 -3.63
C ASN A 164 1.53 0.76 -4.73
N TRP A 165 1.09 0.54 -5.96
CA TRP A 165 1.98 0.55 -7.11
C TRP A 165 2.28 1.97 -7.61
N ARG A 166 3.43 2.15 -8.27
CA ARG A 166 3.81 3.37 -8.95
C ARG A 166 4.29 3.07 -10.36
N GLY A 167 3.94 3.97 -11.29
CA GLY A 167 4.30 3.82 -12.69
C GLY A 167 4.47 5.16 -13.39
N PHE A 168 4.96 5.09 -14.61
CA PHE A 168 5.17 6.25 -15.47
C PHE A 168 4.14 6.33 -16.58
N PHE A 169 3.69 7.55 -16.84
CA PHE A 169 2.77 7.87 -17.92
C PHE A 169 3.34 8.98 -18.79
N GLY A 170 3.15 8.87 -20.08
CA GLY A 170 3.46 9.90 -21.08
C GLY A 170 2.25 10.75 -21.45
N PRO A 171 2.44 11.79 -22.27
CA PRO A 171 1.34 12.59 -22.81
C PRO A 171 0.38 11.73 -23.66
N PRO A 172 -0.86 12.20 -23.88
CA PRO A 172 -1.79 11.53 -24.79
C PRO A 172 -1.16 11.29 -26.15
N ASN A 173 -1.44 10.13 -26.75
CA ASN A 173 -0.96 9.76 -28.09
C ASN A 173 0.56 9.84 -28.24
N MET A 174 1.31 9.47 -27.20
CA MET A 174 2.77 9.39 -27.25
C MET A 174 3.21 8.41 -28.35
N ASP A 175 4.26 8.78 -29.09
CA ASP A 175 4.88 7.93 -30.11
C ASP A 175 5.26 6.55 -29.52
N PRO A 176 4.80 5.42 -30.13
CA PRO A 176 5.05 4.09 -29.60
C PRO A 176 6.54 3.73 -29.45
N ALA A 177 7.39 4.21 -30.37
CA ALA A 177 8.83 3.93 -30.29
C ALA A 177 9.46 4.65 -29.09
N LYS A 178 9.04 5.88 -28.79
CA LYS A 178 9.47 6.61 -27.59
C LYS A 178 8.93 5.96 -26.32
N ARG A 179 7.65 5.54 -26.28
CA ARG A 179 7.07 4.80 -25.18
C ARG A 179 7.90 3.56 -24.85
N ASN A 180 8.17 2.73 -25.88
CA ASN A 180 8.92 1.49 -25.71
C ASN A 180 10.37 1.71 -25.28
N ALA A 181 11.03 2.75 -25.83
CA ALA A 181 12.38 3.10 -25.42
C ALA A 181 12.47 3.52 -23.94
N ILE A 182 11.50 4.30 -23.44
CA ILE A 182 11.44 4.69 -22.03
C ILE A 182 11.09 3.48 -21.15
N ALA A 183 10.13 2.65 -21.55
CA ALA A 183 9.79 1.44 -20.81
C ALA A 183 11.01 0.52 -20.67
N LYS A 184 11.77 0.30 -21.77
CA LYS A 184 13.00 -0.47 -21.73
C LYS A 184 14.05 0.14 -20.80
N MET A 185 14.28 1.45 -20.87
CA MET A 185 15.22 2.16 -19.99
C MET A 185 14.85 1.96 -18.50
N LEU A 186 13.56 1.99 -18.16
CA LEU A 186 13.10 1.74 -16.80
C LEU A 186 13.33 0.28 -16.37
N GLY A 187 13.16 -0.68 -17.29
CA GLY A 187 13.50 -2.08 -17.04
C GLY A 187 15.00 -2.28 -16.83
N ASP A 188 15.82 -1.72 -17.73
CA ASP A 188 17.29 -1.79 -17.63
C ASP A 188 17.77 -1.17 -16.29
N MET A 189 17.14 -0.10 -15.83
CA MET A 189 17.42 0.52 -14.52
C MET A 189 17.18 -0.47 -13.36
N GLN A 190 16.12 -1.27 -13.40
CA GLN A 190 15.82 -2.22 -12.34
C GLN A 190 16.83 -3.36 -12.20
N GLU A 191 17.62 -3.61 -13.23
CA GLU A 191 18.72 -4.59 -13.22
C GLU A 191 20.05 -4.02 -12.68
N THR A 192 20.09 -2.73 -12.32
CA THR A 192 21.31 -2.10 -11.82
C THR A 192 21.51 -2.31 -10.31
N PRO A 193 22.78 -2.41 -9.85
CA PRO A 193 23.09 -2.47 -8.43
C PRO A 193 22.60 -1.23 -7.65
N GLU A 194 22.64 -0.05 -8.29
CA GLU A 194 22.19 1.20 -7.69
C GLU A 194 20.69 1.18 -7.41
N TRP A 195 19.92 0.63 -8.33
CA TRP A 195 18.47 0.44 -8.10
C TRP A 195 18.19 -0.51 -6.93
N GLU A 196 18.94 -1.62 -6.85
CA GLU A 196 18.76 -2.60 -5.78
C GLU A 196 19.01 -1.98 -4.39
N VAL A 197 19.96 -1.06 -4.26
CA VAL A 197 20.18 -0.29 -3.02
C VAL A 197 18.95 0.57 -2.68
N VAL A 198 18.38 1.27 -3.66
CA VAL A 198 17.19 2.11 -3.49
C VAL A 198 15.99 1.24 -3.13
N ARG A 199 15.78 0.14 -3.86
CA ARG A 199 14.69 -0.80 -3.64
C ARG A 199 14.69 -1.36 -2.22
N LYS A 200 15.82 -1.91 -1.77
CA LYS A 200 15.99 -2.48 -0.43
C LYS A 200 15.79 -1.44 0.67
N ARG A 201 16.39 -0.26 0.50
CA ARG A 201 16.26 0.83 1.48
C ARG A 201 14.81 1.21 1.75
N ASN A 202 13.96 1.12 0.73
CA ASN A 202 12.55 1.50 0.81
C ASN A 202 11.61 0.28 0.90
N ALA A 203 12.13 -0.94 1.00
CA ALA A 203 11.37 -2.20 0.99
C ALA A 203 10.38 -2.32 -0.19
N TYR A 204 10.69 -1.68 -1.31
CA TYR A 204 9.85 -1.77 -2.51
C TYR A 204 9.97 -3.14 -3.17
N VAL A 205 8.89 -3.58 -3.79
CA VAL A 205 8.92 -4.72 -4.69
C VAL A 205 9.00 -4.23 -6.14
N ASN A 206 9.80 -4.90 -6.95
CA ASN A 206 9.81 -4.63 -8.38
C ASN A 206 8.51 -5.14 -8.99
N ILE A 207 7.78 -4.25 -9.65
CA ILE A 207 6.61 -4.57 -10.47
C ILE A 207 6.94 -3.99 -11.84
N TYR A 208 7.52 -4.82 -12.73
CA TYR A 208 7.84 -4.34 -14.07
C TYR A 208 6.79 -4.81 -15.07
N ASN A 209 5.86 -3.91 -15.37
CA ASN A 209 4.81 -4.10 -16.35
C ASN A 209 5.03 -3.08 -17.49
N PRO A 210 5.80 -3.39 -18.55
CA PRO A 210 6.06 -2.46 -19.64
C PRO A 210 4.91 -2.38 -20.64
N GLY A 211 4.65 -1.19 -21.16
CA GLY A 211 3.80 -1.02 -22.33
C GLY A 211 2.38 -1.56 -22.15
N ASP A 212 2.03 -2.54 -22.95
CA ASP A 212 0.67 -3.13 -22.97
C ASP A 212 0.40 -3.99 -21.74
N ASP A 213 1.43 -4.57 -21.12
CA ASP A 213 1.29 -5.27 -19.84
C ASP A 213 0.83 -4.30 -18.74
N PHE A 214 1.30 -3.04 -18.80
CA PHE A 214 0.86 -2.02 -17.87
C PHE A 214 -0.60 -1.59 -18.11
N VAL A 215 -1.01 -1.53 -19.37
CA VAL A 215 -2.43 -1.28 -19.70
C VAL A 215 -3.32 -2.40 -19.13
N SER A 216 -2.94 -3.67 -19.37
CA SER A 216 -3.67 -4.83 -18.86
C SER A 216 -3.70 -4.88 -17.31
N PHE A 217 -2.64 -4.39 -16.67
CA PHE A 217 -2.62 -4.26 -15.20
C PHE A 217 -3.57 -3.18 -14.70
N LEU A 218 -3.80 -2.10 -15.47
CA LEU A 218 -4.69 -0.99 -15.12
C LEU A 218 -6.17 -1.31 -15.34
N GLU A 219 -6.49 -2.23 -16.28
CA GLU A 219 -7.83 -2.73 -16.57
C GLU A 219 -8.33 -3.73 -15.51
#